data_f417c90c5f42b1b86aa20764c42a1ffb
#
_entry.id   f417c90c5f42b1b86aa20764c42a1ffb
#
_cell.length_a   1.000
_cell.length_b   1.000
_cell.length_c   1.000
_cell.angle_alpha   90.00
_cell.angle_beta   90.00
_cell.angle_gamma   90.00
#
_symmetry.space_group_name_H-M   'P 1'
#
loop_
_entity.id
_entity.type
_entity.pdbx_description
1 polymer ?
#
loop_
_entity_poly.entity_id
_entity_poly.type
_entity_poly.pdbx_seq_one_letter_code
_entity_poly.pdbx_strand_id
1 'polypeptide(L)'
;MGKKLGYEGYTTLGYYRMGRNCYTKADVEKFRAAVVKYLVPLADSIYREQAKRLGKQYPMSFADNALMFRSGNPAPCGDADAILAQGKKFYEELSPETGVFFNTMLDNELLDVLSTPGKAAGGYCTNLWDYQV
;
A
#
# COMPACT_ATOMS: atom_id res chain seq x y z
N MET A 1 4.33 29.68 5.89
CA MET A 1 3.48 29.37 7.07
C MET A 1 4.35 29.16 8.32
N GLY A 2 5.34 28.25 8.36
CA GLY A 2 6.17 27.96 9.54
C GLY A 2 6.78 29.22 10.18
N LYS A 3 7.46 30.05 9.39
CA LYS A 3 8.08 31.30 9.91
C LYS A 3 7.05 32.28 10.52
N LYS A 4 5.82 32.36 9.97
CA LYS A 4 4.76 33.20 10.54
C LYS A 4 4.26 32.71 11.91
N LEU A 5 4.52 31.44 12.25
CA LEU A 5 4.16 30.81 13.50
C LEU A 5 5.37 30.66 14.46
N GLY A 6 6.50 31.34 14.17
CA GLY A 6 7.68 31.33 15.03
C GLY A 6 8.65 30.17 14.84
N TYR A 7 8.43 29.32 13.83
CA TYR A 7 9.37 28.21 13.50
C TYR A 7 10.43 28.70 12.49
N GLU A 8 11.63 28.12 12.55
CA GLU A 8 12.69 28.41 11.56
C GLU A 8 12.22 28.12 10.11
N GLY A 9 11.41 27.10 9.94
CA GLY A 9 10.87 26.64 8.67
C GLY A 9 9.60 25.83 8.79
N TYR A 10 9.19 25.18 7.71
CA TYR A 10 7.98 24.38 7.71
C TYR A 10 8.17 22.96 8.29
N THR A 11 9.39 22.43 8.31
CA THR A 11 9.65 21.02 8.66
C THR A 11 9.08 20.63 10.01
N THR A 12 9.39 21.40 11.06
CA THR A 12 8.89 21.11 12.43
C THR A 12 7.35 21.19 12.49
N LEU A 13 6.78 22.24 11.92
CA LEU A 13 5.33 22.39 11.83
C LEU A 13 4.70 21.23 11.03
N GLY A 14 5.35 20.78 9.97
CA GLY A 14 4.92 19.64 9.16
C GLY A 14 4.86 18.33 9.97
N TYR A 15 5.83 18.11 10.84
CA TYR A 15 5.82 16.95 11.75
C TYR A 15 4.60 16.98 12.68
N TYR A 16 4.32 18.11 13.32
CA TYR A 16 3.12 18.25 14.17
C TYR A 16 1.82 18.06 13.38
N ARG A 17 1.73 18.62 12.19
CA ARG A 17 0.53 18.47 11.34
C ARG A 17 0.30 17.03 10.87
N MET A 18 1.33 16.22 10.78
CA MET A 18 1.23 14.79 10.49
C MET A 18 1.05 13.91 11.73
N GLY A 19 0.76 14.50 12.90
CA GLY A 19 0.57 13.78 14.16
C GLY A 19 1.85 13.11 14.69
N ARG A 20 3.03 13.52 14.22
CA ARG A 20 4.33 12.95 14.63
C ARG A 20 4.83 13.59 15.92
N ASN A 21 4.15 13.29 17.02
CA ASN A 21 4.42 13.90 18.33
C ASN A 21 5.30 13.03 19.25
N CYS A 22 5.41 11.71 18.94
CA CYS A 22 6.11 10.74 19.78
C CYS A 22 7.57 10.52 19.36
N TYR A 23 8.01 11.10 18.25
CA TYR A 23 9.37 10.96 17.73
C TYR A 23 9.82 12.22 16.98
N THR A 24 11.12 12.40 16.86
CA THR A 24 11.74 13.60 16.32
C THR A 24 12.22 13.42 14.87
N LYS A 25 12.60 14.53 14.23
CA LYS A 25 13.29 14.50 12.93
C LYS A 25 14.55 13.62 12.97
N ALA A 26 15.32 13.66 14.07
CA ALA A 26 16.52 12.87 14.22
C ALA A 26 16.26 11.36 14.24
N ASP A 27 15.13 10.93 14.82
CA ASP A 27 14.72 9.53 14.81
C ASP A 27 14.36 9.08 13.41
N VAL A 28 13.66 9.92 12.64
CA VAL A 28 13.35 9.65 11.23
C VAL A 28 14.62 9.63 10.36
N GLU A 29 15.61 10.44 10.66
CA GLU A 29 16.92 10.42 9.96
C GLU A 29 17.65 9.10 10.18
N LYS A 30 17.64 8.56 11.40
CA LYS A 30 18.18 7.22 11.69
C LYS A 30 17.44 6.13 10.91
N PHE A 31 16.11 6.19 10.88
CA PHE A 31 15.32 5.25 10.09
C PHE A 31 15.66 5.31 8.60
N ARG A 32 15.71 6.52 8.02
CA ARG A 32 16.12 6.70 6.61
C ARG A 32 17.51 6.17 6.32
N ALA A 33 18.48 6.42 7.22
CA ALA A 33 19.81 5.88 7.08
C ALA A 33 19.83 4.35 7.08
N ALA A 34 19.01 3.71 7.91
CA ALA A 34 18.82 2.27 7.91
C ALA A 34 18.20 1.75 6.60
N VAL A 35 17.18 2.45 6.07
CA VAL A 35 16.58 2.13 4.76
C VAL A 35 17.64 2.19 3.66
N VAL A 36 18.42 3.26 3.58
CA VAL A 36 19.48 3.41 2.58
C VAL A 36 20.54 2.33 2.72
N LYS A 37 20.89 1.96 3.94
CA LYS A 37 21.94 0.95 4.20
C LYS A 37 21.49 -0.47 3.91
N TYR A 38 20.25 -0.82 4.22
CA TYR A 38 19.80 -2.21 4.21
C TYR A 38 18.76 -2.51 3.13
N LEU A 39 17.79 -1.62 2.91
CA LEU A 39 16.70 -1.89 1.97
C LEU A 39 17.04 -1.49 0.53
N VAL A 40 17.76 -0.38 0.33
CA VAL A 40 18.12 0.08 -1.02
C VAL A 40 18.99 -0.95 -1.76
N PRO A 41 20.05 -1.55 -1.16
CA PRO A 41 20.80 -2.61 -1.85
C PRO A 41 19.97 -3.86 -2.15
N LEU A 42 19.04 -4.22 -1.27
CA LEU A 42 18.13 -5.34 -1.53
C LEU A 42 17.19 -5.02 -2.69
N ALA A 43 16.60 -3.84 -2.72
CA ALA A 43 15.74 -3.39 -3.83
C ALA A 43 16.54 -3.37 -5.15
N ASP A 44 17.77 -2.88 -5.16
CA ASP A 44 18.65 -2.88 -6.33
C ASP A 44 18.88 -4.31 -6.85
N SER A 45 19.11 -5.27 -5.96
CA SER A 45 19.28 -6.68 -6.35
C SER A 45 18.00 -7.25 -6.98
N ILE A 46 16.83 -6.93 -6.44
CA ILE A 46 15.52 -7.36 -6.98
C ILE A 46 15.30 -6.78 -8.37
N TYR A 47 15.58 -5.49 -8.58
CA TYR A 47 15.45 -4.86 -9.90
C TYR A 47 16.45 -5.40 -10.92
N ARG A 48 17.67 -5.76 -10.52
CA ARG A 48 18.64 -6.44 -11.39
C ARG A 48 18.13 -7.81 -11.86
N GLU A 49 17.59 -8.60 -10.93
CA GLU A 49 16.98 -9.89 -11.27
C GLU A 49 15.73 -9.74 -12.15
N GLN A 50 14.93 -8.71 -11.94
CA GLN A 50 13.80 -8.37 -12.81
C GLN A 50 14.29 -8.02 -14.23
N ALA A 51 15.28 -7.15 -14.36
CA ALA A 51 15.87 -6.78 -15.66
C ALA A 51 16.38 -8.02 -16.39
N LYS A 52 17.11 -8.90 -15.71
CA LYS A 52 17.61 -10.16 -16.25
C LYS A 52 16.47 -11.07 -16.73
N ARG A 53 15.42 -11.23 -15.91
CA ARG A 53 14.24 -12.04 -16.27
C ARG A 53 13.53 -11.48 -17.50
N LEU A 54 13.46 -10.16 -17.64
CA LEU A 54 12.86 -9.47 -18.79
C LEU A 54 13.79 -9.44 -20.02
N GLY A 55 15.08 -9.75 -19.87
CA GLY A 55 16.09 -9.57 -20.92
C GLY A 55 16.38 -8.11 -21.22
N LYS A 56 16.29 -7.25 -20.24
CA LYS A 56 16.53 -5.81 -20.33
C LYS A 56 17.88 -5.46 -19.71
N GLN A 57 18.43 -4.33 -20.15
CA GLN A 57 19.62 -3.76 -19.52
C GLN A 57 19.23 -3.06 -18.20
N TYR A 58 20.07 -3.18 -17.19
CA TYR A 58 19.93 -2.43 -15.94
C TYR A 58 20.81 -1.16 -15.98
N PRO A 59 20.34 0.00 -15.46
CA PRO A 59 18.99 0.25 -14.93
C PRO A 59 17.92 0.22 -16.03
N MET A 60 16.74 -0.30 -15.68
CA MET A 60 15.60 -0.34 -16.59
C MET A 60 15.01 1.06 -16.79
N SER A 61 14.34 1.27 -17.94
CA SER A 61 13.58 2.49 -18.16
C SER A 61 12.35 2.56 -17.23
N PHE A 62 11.81 3.76 -17.03
CA PHE A 62 10.57 3.95 -16.27
C PHE A 62 9.41 3.12 -16.84
N ALA A 63 9.32 3.01 -18.16
CA ALA A 63 8.29 2.22 -18.83
C ALA A 63 8.41 0.71 -18.56
N ASP A 64 9.63 0.21 -18.36
CA ASP A 64 9.88 -1.21 -18.10
C ASP A 64 9.68 -1.61 -16.64
N ASN A 65 9.71 -0.66 -15.72
CA ASN A 65 9.71 -0.92 -14.28
C ASN A 65 8.45 -1.65 -13.79
N ALA A 66 7.31 -1.43 -14.44
CA ALA A 66 6.05 -2.07 -14.10
C ALA A 66 5.93 -3.51 -14.63
N LEU A 67 6.84 -3.96 -15.50
CA LEU A 67 6.76 -5.28 -16.11
C LEU A 67 7.40 -6.32 -15.18
N MET A 68 6.67 -7.39 -14.85
CA MET A 68 7.17 -8.47 -13.99
C MET A 68 7.72 -9.65 -14.79
N PHE A 69 7.06 -10.01 -15.89
CA PHE A 69 7.41 -11.16 -16.72
C PHE A 69 7.31 -10.81 -18.21
N ARG A 70 8.05 -11.53 -19.06
CA ARG A 70 7.96 -11.39 -20.53
C ARG A 70 6.59 -11.75 -21.08
N SER A 71 5.88 -12.65 -20.43
CA SER A 71 4.52 -13.07 -20.79
C SER A 71 3.43 -12.07 -20.33
N GLY A 72 3.81 -11.00 -19.68
CA GLY A 72 2.91 -10.03 -19.06
C GLY A 72 2.85 -10.15 -17.54
N ASN A 73 2.20 -9.19 -16.91
CA ASN A 73 2.03 -9.19 -15.45
C ASN A 73 0.94 -10.19 -15.04
N PRO A 74 1.00 -10.70 -13.80
CA PRO A 74 -0.10 -11.46 -13.24
C PRO A 74 -1.41 -10.66 -13.30
N ALA A 75 -2.46 -11.35 -13.69
CA ALA A 75 -3.82 -10.81 -13.70
C ALA A 75 -4.68 -11.56 -12.68
N PRO A 76 -5.76 -10.95 -12.18
CA PRO A 76 -6.74 -11.65 -11.35
C PRO A 76 -7.25 -12.90 -12.06
N CYS A 77 -7.44 -13.98 -11.31
CA CYS A 77 -7.90 -15.27 -11.87
C CYS A 77 -9.42 -15.38 -12.01
N GLY A 78 -10.15 -14.27 -11.90
CA GLY A 78 -11.60 -14.21 -12.03
C GLY A 78 -12.14 -12.79 -12.01
N ASP A 79 -13.44 -12.68 -12.07
CA ASP A 79 -14.18 -11.42 -11.90
C ASP A 79 -14.24 -10.98 -10.42
N ALA A 80 -14.96 -9.91 -10.13
CA ALA A 80 -15.08 -9.37 -8.78
C ALA A 80 -15.71 -10.38 -7.81
N ASP A 81 -16.73 -11.12 -8.26
CA ASP A 81 -17.42 -12.12 -7.43
C ASP A 81 -16.49 -13.28 -7.08
N ALA A 82 -15.70 -13.75 -8.04
CA ALA A 82 -14.68 -14.78 -7.82
C ALA A 82 -13.59 -14.31 -6.84
N ILE A 83 -13.17 -13.05 -6.95
CA ILE A 83 -12.17 -12.46 -6.04
C ILE A 83 -12.72 -12.35 -4.62
N LEU A 84 -13.97 -11.89 -4.46
CA LEU A 84 -14.61 -11.80 -3.15
C LEU A 84 -14.83 -13.17 -2.52
N ALA A 85 -15.24 -14.17 -3.31
CA ALA A 85 -15.37 -15.55 -2.84
C ALA A 85 -14.04 -16.15 -2.36
N GLN A 86 -12.95 -15.88 -3.08
CA GLN A 86 -11.61 -16.28 -2.63
C GLN A 86 -11.18 -15.51 -1.38
N GLY A 87 -11.46 -14.22 -1.31
CA GLY A 87 -11.24 -13.40 -0.13
C GLY A 87 -11.92 -13.99 1.11
N LYS A 88 -13.22 -14.31 1.01
CA LYS A 88 -13.98 -14.98 2.07
C LYS A 88 -13.25 -16.23 2.57
N LYS A 89 -12.88 -17.11 1.67
CA LYS A 89 -12.17 -18.34 2.00
C LYS A 89 -10.85 -18.06 2.75
N PHE A 90 -10.06 -17.11 2.28
CA PHE A 90 -8.78 -16.76 2.91
C PHE A 90 -8.97 -16.20 4.32
N TYR A 91 -9.96 -15.34 4.52
CA TYR A 91 -10.25 -14.78 5.84
C TYR A 91 -10.78 -15.85 6.82
N GLU A 92 -11.59 -16.80 6.36
CA GLU A 92 -12.07 -17.93 7.15
C GLU A 92 -10.93 -18.91 7.52
N GLU A 93 -10.00 -19.15 6.60
CA GLU A 93 -8.82 -20.00 6.85
C GLU A 93 -7.78 -19.32 7.79
N LEU A 94 -7.74 -17.97 7.80
CA LEU A 94 -6.77 -17.22 8.61
C LEU A 94 -7.12 -17.29 10.10
N SER A 95 -8.34 -17.00 10.49
CA SER A 95 -8.88 -17.21 11.84
C SER A 95 -10.41 -17.11 11.86
N PRO A 96 -11.08 -17.67 12.89
CA PRO A 96 -12.51 -17.48 13.08
C PRO A 96 -12.93 -16.01 13.15
N GLU A 97 -12.15 -15.17 13.83
CA GLU A 97 -12.43 -13.75 14.00
C GLU A 97 -12.37 -12.99 12.68
N THR A 98 -11.36 -13.24 11.86
CA THR A 98 -11.23 -12.61 10.53
C THR A 98 -12.32 -13.11 9.59
N GLY A 99 -12.75 -14.38 9.71
CA GLY A 99 -13.89 -14.92 8.98
C GLY A 99 -15.19 -14.19 9.34
N VAL A 100 -15.49 -13.99 10.62
CA VAL A 100 -16.64 -13.22 11.09
C VAL A 100 -16.60 -11.80 10.56
N PHE A 101 -15.45 -11.12 10.68
CA PHE A 101 -15.27 -9.77 10.17
C PHE A 101 -15.58 -9.65 8.68
N PHE A 102 -14.97 -10.49 7.86
CA PHE A 102 -15.16 -10.42 6.40
C PHE A 102 -16.56 -10.81 5.97
N ASN A 103 -17.18 -11.82 6.62
CA ASN A 103 -18.57 -12.18 6.37
C ASN A 103 -19.53 -11.04 6.73
N THR A 104 -19.30 -10.34 7.86
CA THR A 104 -20.08 -9.14 8.21
C THR A 104 -20.01 -8.09 7.10
N MET A 105 -18.85 -7.86 6.51
CA MET A 105 -18.70 -6.92 5.40
C MET A 105 -19.46 -7.36 4.15
N LEU A 106 -19.42 -8.64 3.82
CA LEU A 106 -20.13 -9.19 2.65
C LEU A 106 -21.65 -9.18 2.83
N ASP A 107 -22.12 -9.66 3.98
CA ASP A 107 -23.56 -9.84 4.26
C ASP A 107 -24.30 -8.49 4.37
N ASN A 108 -23.59 -7.42 4.69
CA ASN A 108 -24.13 -6.07 4.81
C ASN A 108 -23.71 -5.14 3.66
N GLU A 109 -23.18 -5.68 2.57
CA GLU A 109 -22.78 -4.91 1.36
C GLU A 109 -21.84 -3.73 1.66
N LEU A 110 -20.90 -3.91 2.61
CA LEU A 110 -19.98 -2.85 3.06
C LEU A 110 -18.74 -2.70 2.16
N LEU A 111 -18.68 -3.41 1.03
CA LEU A 111 -17.60 -3.39 0.06
C LEU A 111 -18.04 -2.71 -1.24
N ASP A 112 -17.47 -1.53 -1.52
CA ASP A 112 -17.67 -0.84 -2.79
C ASP A 112 -16.39 -0.97 -3.65
N VAL A 113 -16.21 -2.11 -4.31
CA VAL A 113 -14.98 -2.49 -5.03
C VAL A 113 -15.08 -2.40 -6.55
N LEU A 114 -16.29 -2.26 -7.10
CA LEU A 114 -16.48 -2.19 -8.54
C LEU A 114 -16.12 -0.81 -9.09
N SER A 115 -15.49 -0.79 -10.27
CA SER A 115 -15.25 0.44 -11.01
C SER A 115 -16.53 0.85 -11.74
N THR A 116 -17.04 2.04 -11.45
CA THR A 116 -18.26 2.59 -12.07
C THR A 116 -17.99 3.99 -12.61
N PRO A 117 -18.71 4.43 -13.66
CA PRO A 117 -18.59 5.80 -14.18
C PRO A 117 -18.83 6.85 -13.07
N GLY A 118 -17.94 7.84 -12.98
CA GLY A 118 -18.02 8.90 -11.98
C GLY A 118 -17.44 8.56 -10.59
N LYS A 119 -17.02 7.33 -10.35
CA LYS A 119 -16.37 6.93 -9.11
C LYS A 119 -14.95 7.51 -9.04
N ALA A 120 -14.59 8.07 -7.89
CA ALA A 120 -13.24 8.57 -7.65
C ALA A 120 -12.20 7.43 -7.70
N ALA A 121 -11.02 7.72 -8.28
CA ALA A 121 -9.91 6.79 -8.25
C ALA A 121 -9.28 6.70 -6.85
N GLY A 122 -8.73 5.53 -6.52
CA GLY A 122 -8.10 5.27 -5.24
C GLY A 122 -8.94 4.33 -4.37
N GLY A 123 -8.60 4.27 -3.09
CA GLY A 123 -9.30 3.44 -2.12
C GLY A 123 -9.23 4.07 -0.74
N TYR A 124 -10.22 3.77 0.08
CA TYR A 124 -10.23 4.13 1.50
C TYR A 124 -10.88 3.00 2.31
N CYS A 125 -10.58 3.00 3.59
CA CYS A 125 -11.23 2.15 4.58
C CYS A 125 -11.61 3.04 5.77
N THR A 126 -12.80 2.84 6.32
CA THR A 126 -13.28 3.58 7.49
C THR A 126 -14.07 2.66 8.42
N ASN A 127 -14.11 2.99 9.69
CA ASN A 127 -14.87 2.24 10.67
C ASN A 127 -16.37 2.53 10.54
N LEU A 128 -17.18 1.49 10.64
CA LEU A 128 -18.63 1.56 10.69
C LEU A 128 -19.12 1.07 12.06
N TRP A 129 -19.36 2.01 12.97
CA TRP A 129 -19.68 1.73 14.37
C TRP A 129 -20.89 0.83 14.58
N ASP A 130 -21.92 0.94 13.73
CA ASP A 130 -23.15 0.16 13.81
C ASP A 130 -22.91 -1.34 13.52
N TYR A 131 -21.85 -1.64 12.77
CA TYR A 131 -21.46 -3.02 12.42
C TYR A 131 -20.25 -3.52 13.22
N GLN A 132 -19.63 -2.67 14.02
CA GLN A 132 -18.42 -2.98 14.78
C GLN A 132 -17.23 -3.44 13.89
N VAL A 133 -17.14 -2.91 12.68
CA VAL A 133 -16.10 -3.17 11.66
C VAL A 133 -15.43 -1.88 11.20
#